data_818b26dc560ba9a3a8d7b74d9753a8ba
#
_entry.id   818b26dc560ba9a3a8d7b74d9753a8ba
#
_cell.length_a   1.000
_cell.length_b   1.000
_cell.length_c   1.000
_cell.angle_alpha   90.00
_cell.angle_beta   90.00
_cell.angle_gamma   90.00
#
_symmetry.space_group_name_H-M   'P 1'
#
loop_
_entity.id
_entity.type
_entity.pdbx_description
1 polymer ?
#
loop_
_entity_poly.entity_id
_entity_poly.type
_entity_poly.pdbx_seq_one_letter_code
_entity_poly.pdbx_strand_id
1 'polypeptide(L)'
;MSTHAEQTSRRLPRGWAHLAFQFLIWMGFYVVYQVVRGAADRDVSGAFRNGEWVIETQQHLGALFEPTVQRFVDSSAILVTLTSYTYWLSQFAVVGLTLLWVYFRHHERFAGFRNWLIVANLVGLVGYILVPTAPPRMFPEWGFVDTLGQYSSINHDSGLIAFASNPYAAMPSLHSMDALIVGIVMFGVVRSKLAKALWLAWPLWVGFAVISTGNHYWLDVAAGFVLALLTGLVLSRTRLLRLRHA
;
A
#
# COMPACT_ATOMS: atom_id res chain seq x y z
N MET A 1 23.59 -16.35 -37.80
CA MET A 1 23.07 -16.63 -36.43
C MET A 1 23.00 -15.39 -35.51
N SER A 2 22.90 -14.18 -36.06
CA SER A 2 22.88 -12.90 -35.25
C SER A 2 21.49 -12.27 -35.07
N THR A 3 20.42 -12.82 -35.63
CA THR A 3 19.11 -12.17 -35.71
C THR A 3 18.20 -12.36 -34.49
N HIS A 4 18.39 -13.41 -33.70
CA HIS A 4 17.54 -13.69 -32.53
C HIS A 4 17.98 -12.89 -31.28
N ALA A 5 19.25 -12.61 -31.09
CA ALA A 5 19.75 -11.82 -29.97
C ALA A 5 19.41 -10.33 -30.10
N GLU A 6 19.43 -9.77 -31.33
CA GLU A 6 19.02 -8.39 -31.58
C GLU A 6 17.51 -8.15 -31.46
N GLN A 7 16.67 -9.13 -31.79
CA GLN A 7 15.20 -9.03 -31.65
C GLN A 7 14.74 -9.10 -30.19
N THR A 8 15.46 -9.83 -29.32
CA THR A 8 15.17 -9.86 -27.88
C THR A 8 15.56 -8.56 -27.17
N SER A 9 16.61 -7.87 -27.64
CA SER A 9 17.03 -6.57 -27.06
C SER A 9 15.99 -5.45 -27.28
N ARG A 10 15.19 -5.52 -28.34
CA ARG A 10 14.10 -4.56 -28.63
C ARG A 10 12.89 -4.68 -27.70
N ARG A 11 12.75 -5.76 -26.94
CA ARG A 11 11.63 -5.98 -25.99
C ARG A 11 11.90 -5.40 -24.60
N LEU A 12 13.16 -5.16 -24.23
CA LEU A 12 13.56 -4.59 -22.95
C LEU A 12 14.10 -3.18 -23.15
N PRO A 13 13.51 -2.15 -22.52
CA PRO A 13 13.88 -0.74 -22.74
C PRO A 13 15.37 -0.44 -22.52
N ARG A 14 16.02 -1.14 -21.58
CA ARG A 14 17.45 -0.98 -21.25
C ARG A 14 18.19 -2.31 -21.03
N GLY A 15 17.68 -3.40 -21.62
CA GLY A 15 18.29 -4.72 -21.54
C GLY A 15 18.13 -5.44 -20.20
N TRP A 16 18.58 -6.70 -20.16
CA TRP A 16 18.41 -7.60 -19.01
C TRP A 16 19.15 -7.13 -17.76
N ALA A 17 20.36 -6.58 -17.90
CA ALA A 17 21.13 -6.07 -16.76
C ALA A 17 20.41 -4.97 -16.00
N HIS A 18 19.75 -4.05 -16.71
CA HIS A 18 18.94 -3.01 -16.07
C HIS A 18 17.72 -3.59 -15.38
N LEU A 19 17.02 -4.56 -15.98
CA LEU A 19 15.87 -5.21 -15.34
C LEU A 19 16.31 -5.95 -14.07
N ALA A 20 17.42 -6.71 -14.12
CA ALA A 20 17.98 -7.38 -12.95
C ALA A 20 18.36 -6.37 -11.85
N PHE A 21 18.95 -5.24 -12.21
CA PHE A 21 19.26 -4.17 -11.25
C PHE A 21 18.00 -3.60 -10.58
N GLN A 22 16.88 -3.43 -11.33
CA GLN A 22 15.61 -3.02 -10.72
C GLN A 22 15.10 -4.07 -9.71
N PHE A 23 15.23 -5.34 -10.04
CA PHE A 23 14.87 -6.43 -9.12
C PHE A 23 15.74 -6.37 -7.84
N LEU A 24 17.04 -6.15 -7.95
CA LEU A 24 17.93 -5.99 -6.79
C LEU A 24 17.54 -4.79 -5.90
N ILE A 25 17.09 -3.68 -6.49
CA ILE A 25 16.58 -2.54 -5.71
C ILE A 25 15.36 -2.97 -4.87
N TRP A 26 14.41 -3.71 -5.45
CA TRP A 26 13.24 -4.19 -4.72
C TRP A 26 13.59 -5.23 -3.65
N MET A 27 14.54 -6.11 -3.92
CA MET A 27 15.05 -7.05 -2.92
C MET A 27 15.73 -6.32 -1.75
N GLY A 28 16.53 -5.30 -2.03
CA GLY A 28 17.13 -4.45 -1.00
C GLY A 28 16.08 -3.73 -0.16
N PHE A 29 15.05 -3.18 -0.81
CA PHE A 29 13.91 -2.58 -0.11
C PHE A 29 13.20 -3.60 0.78
N TYR A 30 12.95 -4.81 0.29
CA TYR A 30 12.32 -5.89 1.08
C TYR A 30 13.14 -6.25 2.32
N VAL A 31 14.47 -6.34 2.19
CA VAL A 31 15.36 -6.60 3.35
C VAL A 31 15.24 -5.47 4.39
N VAL A 32 15.27 -4.21 3.95
CA VAL A 32 15.07 -3.05 4.86
C VAL A 32 13.71 -3.14 5.54
N TYR A 33 12.64 -3.44 4.79
CA TYR A 33 11.30 -3.63 5.34
C TYR A 33 11.29 -4.70 6.46
N GLN A 34 11.90 -5.86 6.24
CA GLN A 34 11.93 -6.94 7.24
C GLN A 34 12.74 -6.56 8.49
N VAL A 35 13.84 -5.83 8.35
CA VAL A 35 14.63 -5.32 9.49
C VAL A 35 13.79 -4.34 10.33
N VAL A 36 13.13 -3.40 9.67
CA VAL A 36 12.28 -2.40 10.34
C VAL A 36 11.11 -3.06 11.06
N ARG A 37 10.48 -4.03 10.42
CA ARG A 37 9.40 -4.81 11.00
C ARG A 37 9.83 -5.44 12.33
N GLY A 38 10.95 -6.16 12.35
CA GLY A 38 11.45 -6.79 13.58
C GLY A 38 11.82 -5.79 14.69
N ALA A 39 12.01 -4.52 14.37
CA ALA A 39 12.22 -3.46 15.35
C ALA A 39 10.90 -2.92 15.92
N ALA A 40 9.85 -2.83 15.11
CA ALA A 40 8.54 -2.31 15.49
C ALA A 40 7.74 -3.26 16.40
N ASP A 41 7.98 -4.57 16.32
CA ASP A 41 7.28 -5.58 17.14
C ASP A 41 7.70 -5.56 18.63
N ARG A 42 8.62 -4.71 19.04
CA ARG A 42 9.19 -4.70 20.41
C ARG A 42 8.36 -3.94 21.44
N ASP A 43 7.55 -2.96 21.03
CA ASP A 43 6.71 -2.18 21.95
C ASP A 43 5.22 -2.47 21.74
N VAL A 44 4.81 -3.66 22.15
CA VAL A 44 3.39 -4.09 22.08
C VAL A 44 2.49 -3.17 22.90
N SER A 45 2.91 -2.82 24.13
CA SER A 45 2.10 -1.96 24.99
C SER A 45 1.95 -0.54 24.42
N GLY A 46 2.99 0.01 23.81
CA GLY A 46 2.91 1.27 23.09
C GLY A 46 1.98 1.22 21.89
N ALA A 47 2.02 0.11 21.13
CA ALA A 47 1.15 -0.07 19.98
C ALA A 47 -0.35 -0.07 20.36
N PHE A 48 -0.71 -0.73 21.47
CA PHE A 48 -2.09 -0.72 21.97
C PHE A 48 -2.49 0.67 22.48
N ARG A 49 -1.66 1.35 23.29
CA ARG A 49 -1.94 2.74 23.72
C ARG A 49 -2.16 3.68 22.54
N ASN A 50 -1.35 3.57 21.48
CA ASN A 50 -1.51 4.37 20.29
C ASN A 50 -2.80 4.04 19.52
N GLY A 51 -3.18 2.76 19.44
CA GLY A 51 -4.44 2.33 18.86
C GLY A 51 -5.66 2.89 19.62
N GLU A 52 -5.66 2.79 20.94
CA GLU A 52 -6.69 3.38 21.81
C GLU A 52 -6.78 4.90 21.60
N TRP A 53 -5.65 5.60 21.59
CA TRP A 53 -5.61 7.03 21.32
C TRP A 53 -6.24 7.41 19.95
N VAL A 54 -6.02 6.59 18.91
CA VAL A 54 -6.66 6.81 17.60
C VAL A 54 -8.17 6.63 17.71
N ILE A 55 -8.63 5.57 18.36
CA ILE A 55 -10.07 5.29 18.57
C ILE A 55 -10.74 6.43 19.34
N GLU A 56 -10.16 6.84 20.48
CA GLU A 56 -10.66 7.94 21.29
C GLU A 56 -10.71 9.27 20.51
N THR A 57 -9.65 9.55 19.72
CA THR A 57 -9.62 10.73 18.86
C THR A 57 -10.77 10.71 17.84
N GLN A 58 -11.01 9.59 17.19
CA GLN A 58 -12.11 9.43 16.23
C GLN A 58 -13.48 9.57 16.92
N GLN A 59 -13.59 9.03 18.13
CA GLN A 59 -14.81 9.15 18.94
C GLN A 59 -15.08 10.61 19.33
N HIS A 60 -14.09 11.35 19.81
CA HIS A 60 -14.21 12.77 20.14
C HIS A 60 -14.58 13.63 18.91
N LEU A 61 -14.14 13.24 17.72
CA LEU A 61 -14.52 13.89 16.46
C LEU A 61 -15.92 13.47 15.98
N GLY A 62 -16.62 12.55 16.66
CA GLY A 62 -17.88 11.98 16.20
C GLY A 62 -17.75 11.18 14.90
N ALA A 63 -16.56 10.67 14.60
CA ALA A 63 -16.20 10.06 13.33
C ALA A 63 -15.67 8.62 13.47
N LEU A 64 -16.05 7.91 14.54
CA LEU A 64 -15.79 6.47 14.72
C LEU A 64 -16.87 5.67 13.98
N PHE A 65 -16.71 5.46 12.69
CA PHE A 65 -17.71 4.81 11.83
C PHE A 65 -17.29 3.43 11.32
N GLU A 66 -16.05 3.03 11.49
CA GLU A 66 -15.49 1.79 10.97
C GLU A 66 -16.24 0.53 11.45
N PRO A 67 -16.67 0.41 12.71
CA PRO A 67 -17.47 -0.75 13.13
C PRO A 67 -18.79 -0.87 12.36
N THR A 68 -19.36 0.27 11.91
CA THR A 68 -20.57 0.27 11.10
C THR A 68 -20.28 -0.16 9.67
N VAL A 69 -19.17 0.30 9.09
CA VAL A 69 -18.70 -0.14 7.76
C VAL A 69 -18.40 -1.63 7.75
N GLN A 70 -17.73 -2.15 8.80
CA GLN A 70 -17.46 -3.58 8.94
C GLN A 70 -18.76 -4.39 8.97
N ARG A 71 -19.72 -4.05 9.83
CA ARG A 71 -21.02 -4.75 9.90
C ARG A 71 -21.74 -4.75 8.55
N PHE A 72 -21.68 -3.66 7.79
CA PHE A 72 -22.24 -3.60 6.43
C PHE A 72 -21.55 -4.58 5.49
N VAL A 73 -20.21 -4.63 5.49
CA VAL A 73 -19.45 -5.55 4.63
C VAL A 73 -19.66 -7.00 5.05
N ASP A 74 -19.64 -7.29 6.36
CA ASP A 74 -19.80 -8.65 6.90
C ASP A 74 -21.21 -9.23 6.65
N SER A 75 -22.20 -8.38 6.35
CA SER A 75 -23.54 -8.83 5.93
C SER A 75 -23.58 -9.47 4.53
N SER A 76 -22.50 -9.39 3.74
CA SER A 76 -22.42 -9.87 2.36
C SER A 76 -21.14 -10.64 2.08
N ALA A 77 -21.24 -11.94 1.82
CA ALA A 77 -20.09 -12.77 1.45
C ALA A 77 -19.34 -12.24 0.21
N ILE A 78 -20.04 -11.59 -0.71
CA ILE A 78 -19.42 -10.97 -1.90
C ILE A 78 -18.56 -9.79 -1.48
N LEU A 79 -19.05 -8.91 -0.62
CA LEU A 79 -18.29 -7.74 -0.14
C LEU A 79 -17.09 -8.18 0.67
N VAL A 80 -17.24 -9.13 1.59
CA VAL A 80 -16.14 -9.72 2.36
C VAL A 80 -15.07 -10.26 1.42
N THR A 81 -15.45 -11.04 0.41
CA THR A 81 -14.51 -11.60 -0.56
C THR A 81 -13.79 -10.50 -1.33
N LEU A 82 -14.51 -9.53 -1.87
CA LEU A 82 -13.94 -8.43 -2.65
C LEU A 82 -12.96 -7.58 -1.81
N THR A 83 -13.34 -7.21 -0.60
CA THR A 83 -12.49 -6.38 0.28
C THR A 83 -11.26 -7.15 0.76
N SER A 84 -11.41 -8.44 1.12
CA SER A 84 -10.30 -9.29 1.52
C SER A 84 -9.27 -9.49 0.41
N TYR A 85 -9.72 -9.82 -0.81
CA TYR A 85 -8.81 -9.91 -1.95
C TYR A 85 -8.20 -8.56 -2.32
N THR A 86 -8.96 -7.46 -2.23
CA THR A 86 -8.41 -6.11 -2.47
C THR A 86 -7.30 -5.82 -1.48
N TYR A 87 -7.48 -6.12 -0.20
CA TYR A 87 -6.45 -5.93 0.83
C TYR A 87 -5.13 -6.59 0.42
N TRP A 88 -5.15 -7.88 0.09
CA TRP A 88 -3.93 -8.61 -0.26
C TRP A 88 -3.35 -8.24 -1.63
N LEU A 89 -4.20 -8.05 -2.64
CA LEU A 89 -3.74 -7.84 -4.01
C LEU A 89 -3.32 -6.41 -4.29
N SER A 90 -3.87 -5.41 -3.56
CA SER A 90 -3.59 -3.99 -3.82
C SER A 90 -2.11 -3.66 -3.64
N GLN A 91 -1.48 -4.19 -2.60
CA GLN A 91 -0.10 -3.89 -2.26
C GLN A 91 0.92 -4.68 -3.09
N PHE A 92 0.63 -5.95 -3.37
CA PHE A 92 1.60 -6.81 -4.07
C PHE A 92 1.33 -6.89 -5.57
N ALA A 93 0.13 -7.33 -5.95
CA ALA A 93 -0.18 -7.57 -7.34
C ALA A 93 -0.37 -6.27 -8.12
N VAL A 94 -1.19 -5.33 -7.62
CA VAL A 94 -1.49 -4.10 -8.37
C VAL A 94 -0.25 -3.21 -8.46
N VAL A 95 0.49 -3.00 -7.37
CA VAL A 95 1.74 -2.23 -7.39
C VAL A 95 2.77 -2.88 -8.32
N GLY A 96 2.98 -4.20 -8.19
CA GLY A 96 3.93 -4.93 -9.04
C GLY A 96 3.57 -4.89 -10.52
N LEU A 97 2.31 -5.17 -10.86
CA LEU A 97 1.83 -5.16 -12.25
C LEU A 97 1.88 -3.75 -12.86
N THR A 98 1.53 -2.71 -12.13
CA THR A 98 1.61 -1.33 -12.61
C THR A 98 3.06 -0.88 -12.80
N LEU A 99 3.98 -1.26 -11.90
CA LEU A 99 5.41 -1.02 -12.08
C LEU A 99 5.94 -1.70 -13.35
N LEU A 100 5.62 -2.98 -13.56
CA LEU A 100 6.00 -3.71 -14.77
C LEU A 100 5.41 -3.05 -16.02
N TRP A 101 4.12 -2.71 -15.98
CA TRP A 101 3.46 -2.08 -17.12
C TRP A 101 4.08 -0.72 -17.45
N VAL A 102 4.35 0.13 -16.44
CA VAL A 102 5.03 1.42 -16.64
C VAL A 102 6.47 1.21 -17.12
N TYR A 103 7.18 0.20 -16.61
CA TYR A 103 8.53 -0.14 -17.07
C TYR A 103 8.58 -0.44 -18.57
N PHE A 104 7.63 -1.23 -19.08
CA PHE A 104 7.63 -1.66 -20.49
C PHE A 104 6.97 -0.64 -21.43
N ARG A 105 5.96 0.11 -20.97
CA ARG A 105 5.14 0.96 -21.84
C ARG A 105 5.42 2.45 -21.68
N HIS A 106 5.94 2.88 -20.54
CA HIS A 106 6.19 4.28 -20.17
C HIS A 106 7.51 4.42 -19.43
N HIS A 107 8.58 3.86 -20.00
CA HIS A 107 9.88 3.71 -19.33
C HIS A 107 10.45 5.03 -18.81
N GLU A 108 10.19 6.14 -19.51
CA GLU A 108 10.59 7.50 -19.10
C GLU A 108 10.02 7.93 -17.75
N ARG A 109 8.88 7.37 -17.34
CA ARG A 109 8.21 7.65 -16.07
C ARG A 109 8.52 6.62 -14.98
N PHE A 110 9.08 5.48 -15.37
CA PHE A 110 9.30 4.36 -14.45
C PHE A 110 10.18 4.74 -13.27
N ALA A 111 11.30 5.41 -13.50
CA ALA A 111 12.24 5.78 -12.43
C ALA A 111 11.58 6.72 -11.39
N GLY A 112 10.79 7.69 -11.85
CA GLY A 112 10.04 8.58 -10.97
C GLY A 112 9.01 7.82 -10.14
N PHE A 113 8.22 6.96 -10.77
CA PHE A 113 7.21 6.14 -10.09
C PHE A 113 7.84 5.22 -9.04
N ARG A 114 8.87 4.46 -9.41
CA ARG A 114 9.62 3.60 -8.49
C ARG A 114 10.19 4.39 -7.31
N ASN A 115 10.84 5.52 -7.58
CA ASN A 115 11.47 6.33 -6.53
C ASN A 115 10.43 6.88 -5.56
N TRP A 116 9.26 7.28 -6.08
CA TRP A 116 8.18 7.77 -5.23
C TRP A 116 7.68 6.67 -4.29
N LEU A 117 7.37 5.48 -4.81
CA LEU A 117 6.99 4.33 -3.99
C LEU A 117 8.05 4.02 -2.92
N ILE A 118 9.32 3.90 -3.30
CA ILE A 118 10.40 3.55 -2.36
C ILE A 118 10.53 4.60 -1.26
N VAL A 119 10.61 5.90 -1.62
CA VAL A 119 10.78 6.96 -0.62
C VAL A 119 9.57 7.06 0.30
N ALA A 120 8.36 7.01 -0.24
CA ALA A 120 7.15 7.05 0.55
C ALA A 120 7.05 5.87 1.54
N ASN A 121 7.35 4.66 1.08
CA ASN A 121 7.37 3.48 1.93
C ASN A 121 8.47 3.56 3.00
N LEU A 122 9.68 4.02 2.68
CA LEU A 122 10.75 4.19 3.68
C LEU A 122 10.35 5.20 4.76
N VAL A 123 9.70 6.31 4.41
CA VAL A 123 9.18 7.28 5.39
C VAL A 123 8.05 6.66 6.22
N GLY A 124 7.13 5.90 5.59
CA GLY A 124 6.08 5.16 6.30
C GLY A 124 6.63 4.13 7.29
N LEU A 125 7.70 3.40 6.90
CA LEU A 125 8.39 2.48 7.80
C LEU A 125 9.00 3.18 9.02
N VAL A 126 9.55 4.39 8.85
CA VAL A 126 10.01 5.21 10.00
C VAL A 126 8.82 5.53 10.92
N GLY A 127 7.64 5.82 10.35
CA GLY A 127 6.41 6.00 11.11
C GLY A 127 6.07 4.79 11.99
N TYR A 128 6.18 3.58 11.46
CA TYR A 128 5.92 2.33 12.21
C TYR A 128 6.88 2.10 13.38
N ILE A 129 8.14 2.56 13.27
CA ILE A 129 9.10 2.49 14.38
C ILE A 129 8.76 3.53 15.46
N LEU A 130 8.44 4.76 15.03
CA LEU A 130 8.24 5.88 15.96
C LEU A 130 6.88 5.84 16.65
N VAL A 131 5.86 5.34 15.95
CA VAL A 131 4.46 5.30 16.41
C VAL A 131 3.86 3.94 16.05
N PRO A 132 4.35 2.83 16.64
CA PRO A 132 3.72 1.53 16.43
C PRO A 132 2.26 1.61 16.86
N THR A 133 1.33 1.13 16.03
CA THR A 133 -0.11 1.31 16.26
C THR A 133 -0.83 -0.01 16.00
N ALA A 134 -1.52 -0.52 17.02
CA ALA A 134 -2.34 -1.71 16.91
C ALA A 134 -3.57 -1.42 16.03
N PRO A 135 -3.88 -2.29 15.06
CA PRO A 135 -5.00 -2.09 14.14
C PRO A 135 -6.36 -2.34 14.82
N PRO A 136 -7.46 -1.81 14.22
CA PRO A 136 -8.82 -1.93 14.76
C PRO A 136 -9.21 -3.34 15.19
N ARG A 137 -8.89 -4.37 14.40
CA ARG A 137 -9.24 -5.77 14.67
C ARG A 137 -8.75 -6.29 16.02
N MET A 138 -7.78 -5.63 16.66
CA MET A 138 -7.24 -5.99 17.97
C MET A 138 -8.03 -5.39 19.14
N PHE A 139 -9.11 -4.64 18.85
CA PHE A 139 -9.96 -3.98 19.84
C PHE A 139 -11.45 -4.41 19.73
N PRO A 140 -11.76 -5.70 19.96
CA PRO A 140 -13.11 -6.21 19.84
C PRO A 140 -14.11 -5.55 20.80
N GLU A 141 -13.64 -5.03 21.94
CA GLU A 141 -14.45 -4.28 22.92
C GLU A 141 -15.01 -2.97 22.36
N TRP A 142 -14.41 -2.43 21.30
CA TRP A 142 -14.92 -1.26 20.57
C TRP A 142 -15.83 -1.63 19.38
N GLY A 143 -16.18 -2.91 19.26
CA GLY A 143 -17.05 -3.43 18.21
C GLY A 143 -16.36 -3.69 16.87
N PHE A 144 -15.01 -3.73 16.85
CA PHE A 144 -14.24 -4.12 15.68
C PHE A 144 -14.17 -5.64 15.53
N VAL A 145 -14.03 -6.09 14.28
CA VAL A 145 -13.96 -7.49 13.90
C VAL A 145 -12.71 -7.74 13.06
N ASP A 146 -12.08 -8.90 13.23
CA ASP A 146 -11.05 -9.39 12.31
C ASP A 146 -11.71 -10.12 11.14
N THR A 147 -12.15 -9.37 10.14
CA THR A 147 -12.81 -9.92 8.94
C THR A 147 -11.91 -10.88 8.18
N LEU A 148 -10.60 -10.60 8.08
CA LEU A 148 -9.66 -11.51 7.39
C LEU A 148 -9.48 -12.82 8.14
N GLY A 149 -9.35 -12.76 9.47
CA GLY A 149 -9.20 -13.96 10.31
C GLY A 149 -10.44 -14.85 10.31
N GLN A 150 -11.64 -14.24 10.26
CA GLN A 150 -12.91 -14.98 10.34
C GLN A 150 -13.39 -15.53 9.00
N TYR A 151 -13.19 -14.79 7.89
CA TYR A 151 -13.85 -15.09 6.62
C TYR A 151 -12.90 -15.37 5.46
N SER A 152 -11.58 -15.21 5.64
CA SER A 152 -10.60 -15.44 4.58
C SER A 152 -9.76 -16.69 4.84
N SER A 153 -9.58 -17.52 3.82
CA SER A 153 -8.59 -18.62 3.85
C SER A 153 -7.15 -18.09 3.85
N ILE A 154 -6.97 -16.80 3.51
CA ILE A 154 -5.70 -16.09 3.52
C ILE A 154 -5.75 -15.10 4.66
N ASN A 155 -5.22 -15.48 5.83
CA ASN A 155 -5.20 -14.66 7.02
C ASN A 155 -3.77 -14.30 7.45
N HIS A 156 -3.65 -13.41 8.45
CA HIS A 156 -2.37 -12.95 8.96
C HIS A 156 -1.51 -14.06 9.57
N ASP A 157 -2.11 -15.17 10.00
CA ASP A 157 -1.43 -16.31 10.65
C ASP A 157 -0.92 -17.35 9.65
N SER A 158 -1.23 -17.20 8.36
CA SER A 158 -0.80 -18.15 7.34
C SER A 158 0.68 -17.92 6.94
N GLY A 159 1.51 -18.89 7.24
CA GLY A 159 2.88 -19.15 6.79
C GLY A 159 3.72 -17.95 6.34
N LEU A 160 3.87 -17.74 5.03
CA LEU A 160 4.64 -16.63 4.45
C LEU A 160 4.04 -15.24 4.77
N ILE A 161 2.74 -15.14 4.99
CA ILE A 161 2.07 -13.88 5.32
C ILE A 161 2.41 -13.47 6.74
N ALA A 162 2.33 -14.39 7.71
CA ALA A 162 2.74 -14.14 9.08
C ALA A 162 4.21 -13.68 9.17
N PHE A 163 5.07 -14.26 8.34
CA PHE A 163 6.46 -13.83 8.23
C PHE A 163 6.62 -12.44 7.59
N ALA A 164 5.74 -12.05 6.65
CA ALA A 164 5.84 -10.81 5.89
C ALA A 164 4.99 -9.65 6.45
N SER A 165 4.12 -9.88 7.45
CA SER A 165 3.25 -8.85 8.03
C SER A 165 3.83 -8.28 9.32
N ASN A 166 3.63 -6.97 9.56
CA ASN A 166 3.86 -6.34 10.86
C ASN A 166 2.50 -6.16 11.53
N PRO A 167 2.24 -6.83 12.68
CA PRO A 167 0.93 -6.78 13.32
C PRO A 167 0.57 -5.39 13.89
N TYR A 168 1.55 -4.53 14.16
CA TYR A 168 1.39 -3.20 14.77
C TYR A 168 1.67 -2.05 13.81
N ALA A 169 1.48 -2.27 12.52
CA ALA A 169 1.75 -1.30 11.47
C ALA A 169 0.44 -0.69 10.91
N ALA A 170 -0.43 -0.17 11.79
CA ALA A 170 -1.65 0.47 11.32
C ALA A 170 -1.40 1.87 10.75
N MET A 171 -0.63 2.73 11.42
CA MET A 171 -0.45 4.14 11.04
C MET A 171 1.00 4.48 10.63
N PRO A 172 1.19 5.09 9.44
CA PRO A 172 0.22 5.39 8.38
C PRO A 172 -0.13 4.17 7.52
N SER A 173 -1.30 4.14 6.84
CA SER A 173 -1.66 3.04 5.94
C SER A 173 -0.82 3.06 4.66
N LEU A 174 0.12 2.11 4.53
CA LEU A 174 0.90 1.95 3.30
C LEU A 174 0.05 1.45 2.13
N HIS A 175 -1.01 0.67 2.40
CA HIS A 175 -1.97 0.26 1.36
C HIS A 175 -2.61 1.46 0.68
N SER A 176 -3.12 2.39 1.46
CA SER A 176 -3.78 3.60 0.95
C SER A 176 -2.79 4.55 0.30
N MET A 177 -1.60 4.69 0.89
CA MET A 177 -0.49 5.48 0.35
C MET A 177 -0.08 4.99 -1.03
N ASP A 178 0.22 3.70 -1.17
CA ASP A 178 0.63 3.09 -2.44
C ASP A 178 -0.50 3.13 -3.48
N ALA A 179 -1.75 2.90 -3.04
CA ALA A 179 -2.92 3.01 -3.92
C ALA A 179 -3.06 4.42 -4.50
N LEU A 180 -2.82 5.48 -3.70
CA LEU A 180 -2.88 6.86 -4.18
C LEU A 180 -1.74 7.16 -5.16
N ILE A 181 -0.51 6.73 -4.86
CA ILE A 181 0.64 6.90 -5.77
C ILE A 181 0.37 6.21 -7.10
N VAL A 182 -0.07 4.95 -7.07
CA VAL A 182 -0.46 4.19 -8.27
C VAL A 182 -1.57 4.90 -9.04
N GLY A 183 -2.62 5.33 -8.34
CA GLY A 183 -3.75 6.04 -8.95
C GLY A 183 -3.32 7.30 -9.69
N ILE A 184 -2.48 8.13 -9.09
CA ILE A 184 -1.97 9.37 -9.69
C ILE A 184 -1.10 9.06 -10.92
N VAL A 185 -0.15 8.12 -10.81
CA VAL A 185 0.73 7.77 -11.92
C VAL A 185 -0.06 7.17 -13.07
N MET A 186 -0.95 6.23 -12.78
CA MET A 186 -1.76 5.57 -13.80
C MET A 186 -2.74 6.53 -14.47
N PHE A 187 -3.37 7.44 -13.71
CA PHE A 187 -4.17 8.53 -14.29
C PHE A 187 -3.38 9.35 -15.31
N GLY A 188 -2.10 9.61 -15.04
CA GLY A 188 -1.21 10.38 -15.92
C GLY A 188 -0.78 9.64 -17.19
N VAL A 189 -0.81 8.30 -17.21
CA VAL A 189 -0.31 7.50 -18.34
C VAL A 189 -1.40 6.87 -19.21
N VAL A 190 -2.59 6.60 -18.65
CA VAL A 190 -3.70 6.05 -19.43
C VAL A 190 -4.40 7.12 -20.25
N ARG A 191 -4.94 6.74 -21.42
CA ARG A 191 -5.62 7.66 -22.33
C ARG A 191 -7.15 7.65 -22.20
N SER A 192 -7.72 6.49 -21.91
CA SER A 192 -9.17 6.31 -21.78
C SER A 192 -9.72 7.11 -20.59
N LYS A 193 -10.80 7.85 -20.79
CA LYS A 193 -11.53 8.58 -19.71
C LYS A 193 -12.04 7.62 -18.63
N LEU A 194 -12.56 6.45 -19.03
CA LEU A 194 -13.01 5.43 -18.08
C LEU A 194 -11.84 4.90 -17.24
N ALA A 195 -10.70 4.57 -17.87
CA ALA A 195 -9.52 4.12 -17.15
C ALA A 195 -9.01 5.20 -16.18
N LYS A 196 -9.04 6.48 -16.57
CA LYS A 196 -8.70 7.58 -15.66
C LYS A 196 -9.63 7.65 -14.45
N ALA A 197 -10.93 7.53 -14.66
CA ALA A 197 -11.92 7.54 -13.59
C ALA A 197 -11.72 6.35 -12.63
N LEU A 198 -11.46 5.15 -13.17
CA LEU A 198 -11.18 3.96 -12.36
C LEU A 198 -9.91 4.12 -11.52
N TRP A 199 -8.83 4.68 -12.09
CA TRP A 199 -7.59 4.91 -11.33
C TRP A 199 -7.72 6.03 -10.29
N LEU A 200 -8.61 7.01 -10.47
CA LEU A 200 -8.94 7.99 -9.42
C LEU A 200 -9.81 7.37 -8.31
N ALA A 201 -10.70 6.44 -8.65
CA ALA A 201 -11.51 5.72 -7.67
C ALA A 201 -10.72 4.65 -6.90
N TRP A 202 -9.62 4.16 -7.45
CA TRP A 202 -8.82 3.08 -6.88
C TRP A 202 -8.35 3.34 -5.43
N PRO A 203 -7.72 4.49 -5.08
CA PRO A 203 -7.30 4.74 -3.70
C PRO A 203 -8.49 4.81 -2.72
N LEU A 204 -9.65 5.28 -3.16
CA LEU A 204 -10.85 5.30 -2.33
C LEU A 204 -11.37 3.88 -2.07
N TRP A 205 -11.36 3.02 -3.10
CA TRP A 205 -11.72 1.62 -2.97
C TRP A 205 -10.76 0.86 -2.05
N VAL A 206 -9.45 1.07 -2.17
CA VAL A 206 -8.46 0.46 -1.27
C VAL A 206 -8.65 0.97 0.15
N GLY A 207 -8.85 2.28 0.35
CA GLY A 207 -9.16 2.86 1.66
C GLY A 207 -10.40 2.21 2.29
N PHE A 208 -11.48 2.05 1.53
CA PHE A 208 -12.68 1.33 1.98
C PHE A 208 -12.36 -0.13 2.35
N ALA A 209 -11.59 -0.86 1.53
CA ALA A 209 -11.26 -2.25 1.79
C ALA A 209 -10.42 -2.42 3.07
N VAL A 210 -9.42 -1.57 3.32
CA VAL A 210 -8.56 -1.70 4.51
C VAL A 210 -9.29 -1.30 5.81
N ILE A 211 -10.26 -0.39 5.73
CA ILE A 211 -11.14 -0.02 6.84
C ILE A 211 -12.10 -1.17 7.15
N SER A 212 -12.80 -1.66 6.13
CA SER A 212 -13.84 -2.69 6.26
C SER A 212 -13.30 -4.05 6.70
N THR A 213 -12.01 -4.31 6.50
CA THR A 213 -11.35 -5.54 6.98
C THR A 213 -10.77 -5.43 8.40
N GLY A 214 -10.95 -4.31 9.09
CA GLY A 214 -10.45 -4.09 10.45
C GLY A 214 -8.93 -3.90 10.54
N ASN A 215 -8.27 -3.62 9.42
CA ASN A 215 -6.82 -3.48 9.40
C ASN A 215 -6.34 -2.04 9.60
N HIS A 216 -7.18 -1.05 9.28
CA HIS A 216 -6.84 0.36 9.39
C HIS A 216 -8.01 1.20 9.90
N TYR A 217 -7.67 2.25 10.62
CA TYR A 217 -8.57 3.36 10.93
C TYR A 217 -8.66 4.30 9.72
N TRP A 218 -9.72 5.11 9.61
CA TRP A 218 -9.79 6.12 8.54
C TRP A 218 -8.69 7.18 8.71
N LEU A 219 -8.23 7.45 9.94
CA LEU A 219 -7.08 8.32 10.20
C LEU A 219 -5.78 7.75 9.62
N ASP A 220 -5.58 6.45 9.65
CA ASP A 220 -4.42 5.80 9.02
C ASP A 220 -4.45 5.98 7.50
N VAL A 221 -5.64 5.84 6.90
CA VAL A 221 -5.86 6.06 5.46
C VAL A 221 -5.55 7.51 5.10
N ALA A 222 -6.06 8.47 5.87
CA ALA A 222 -5.79 9.88 5.68
C ALA A 222 -4.30 10.21 5.82
N ALA A 223 -3.64 9.66 6.86
CA ALA A 223 -2.19 9.80 7.05
C ALA A 223 -1.39 9.22 5.87
N GLY A 224 -1.80 8.06 5.35
CA GLY A 224 -1.20 7.46 4.15
C GLY A 224 -1.33 8.36 2.92
N PHE A 225 -2.51 8.94 2.68
CA PHE A 225 -2.72 9.89 1.58
C PHE A 225 -1.87 11.16 1.74
N VAL A 226 -1.82 11.73 2.93
CA VAL A 226 -0.97 12.90 3.23
C VAL A 226 0.49 12.57 2.96
N LEU A 227 0.97 11.41 3.42
CA LEU A 227 2.34 10.96 3.19
C LEU A 227 2.66 10.78 1.70
N ALA A 228 1.76 10.19 0.92
CA ALA A 228 1.90 10.09 -0.53
C ALA A 228 2.06 11.47 -1.18
N LEU A 229 1.18 12.40 -0.84
CA LEU A 229 1.20 13.75 -1.42
C LEU A 229 2.45 14.54 -1.00
N LEU A 230 2.85 14.50 0.27
CA LEU A 230 4.03 15.20 0.77
C LEU A 230 5.32 14.67 0.12
N THR A 231 5.49 13.35 0.07
CA THR A 231 6.64 12.73 -0.59
C THR A 231 6.67 13.03 -2.08
N GLY A 232 5.53 13.00 -2.76
CA GLY A 232 5.40 13.40 -4.16
C GLY A 232 5.77 14.88 -4.38
N LEU A 233 5.31 15.77 -3.51
CA LEU A 233 5.64 17.20 -3.58
C LEU A 233 7.14 17.44 -3.39
N VAL A 234 7.76 16.81 -2.39
CA VAL A 234 9.20 16.92 -2.14
C VAL A 234 10.00 16.40 -3.33
N LEU A 235 9.66 15.21 -3.83
CA LEU A 235 10.35 14.59 -4.96
C LEU A 235 10.16 15.37 -6.27
N SER A 236 9.02 16.05 -6.45
CA SER A 236 8.77 16.89 -7.65
C SER A 236 9.73 18.07 -7.74
N ARG A 237 10.22 18.56 -6.61
CA ARG A 237 11.24 19.64 -6.55
C ARG A 237 12.66 19.13 -6.79
N THR A 238 12.84 17.81 -6.79
CA THR A 238 14.12 17.16 -7.08
C THR A 238 14.11 16.58 -8.49
N ARG A 239 15.29 16.19 -9.02
CA ARG A 239 15.37 15.45 -10.30
C ARG A 239 14.93 14.00 -10.18
N LEU A 240 14.56 13.55 -8.96
CA LEU A 240 14.20 12.15 -8.67
C LEU A 240 12.79 11.79 -9.15
N LEU A 241 11.86 12.75 -9.22
CA LEU A 241 10.51 12.55 -9.74
C LEU A 241 10.39 13.13 -11.15
N ARG A 242 10.93 12.45 -12.16
CA ARG A 242 10.72 12.82 -13.56
C ARG A 242 9.41 12.19 -14.06
N LEU A 243 8.26 12.73 -13.63
CA LEU A 243 6.94 12.45 -14.22
C LEU A 243 6.62 13.43 -15.38
N ARG A 244 7.65 14.05 -16.00
CA ARG A 244 7.47 15.10 -17.01
C ARG A 244 6.67 14.57 -18.19
N HIS A 245 5.69 15.38 -18.58
CA HIS A 245 4.94 15.25 -19.82
C HIS A 245 5.90 15.29 -21.01
N ALA A 246 5.84 14.27 -21.87
CA ALA A 246 6.27 14.36 -23.24
C ALA A 246 5.10 14.88 -24.07
#